data_849eae1f523a2b9f811c1f5c2d9d0e0b
#
_entry.id   849eae1f523a2b9f811c1f5c2d9d0e0b
#
_cell.length_a   1.000
_cell.length_b   1.000
_cell.length_c   1.000
_cell.angle_alpha   90.00
_cell.angle_beta   90.00
_cell.angle_gamma   90.00
#
_symmetry.space_group_name_H-M   'P 1'
#
loop_
_entity.id
_entity.type
_entity.pdbx_description
1 polymer ?
#
loop_
_entity_poly.entity_id
_entity_poly.type
_entity_poly.pdbx_seq_one_letter_code
_entity_poly.pdbx_strand_id
1 'polypeptide(L)'
;KFESQISEAYQTVDKMDRYEKMGEIKDAAVEEFVSEDDSVSEDEVKNYIKKIEKSTVRERILAGEPRIDGRDSSTVRELAIETSVLENTHGSALFTRGETQALVVTTPGSKRDAQLIEKLESNDRIEDHFMLHYNFPPYCVGETGRVMGVKRREVGHGRLARRGISACLPNLDDFPYTIRVVSEITESNGSSSMAS
;
A
#
# COMPACT_ATOMS: atom_id res chain seq x y z
N LYS A 1 -27.79 -13.76 9.46
CA LYS A 1 -27.71 -14.91 8.54
C LYS A 1 -26.27 -15.07 8.03
N PHE A 2 -25.61 -14.01 7.56
CA PHE A 2 -24.28 -14.07 6.95
C PHE A 2 -23.11 -13.99 7.96
N GLU A 3 -23.37 -13.72 9.22
CA GLU A 3 -22.30 -13.54 10.24
C GLU A 3 -21.42 -14.77 10.41
N SER A 4 -22.02 -15.98 10.43
CA SER A 4 -21.28 -17.24 10.53
C SER A 4 -20.40 -17.49 9.30
N GLN A 5 -20.91 -17.21 8.10
CA GLN A 5 -20.17 -17.36 6.83
C GLN A 5 -19.00 -16.36 6.77
N ILE A 6 -19.22 -15.13 7.21
CA ILE A 6 -18.17 -14.10 7.32
C ILE A 6 -17.10 -14.55 8.31
N SER A 7 -17.50 -15.06 9.48
CA SER A 7 -16.56 -15.56 10.48
C SER A 7 -15.72 -16.74 9.96
N GLU A 8 -16.31 -17.65 9.18
CA GLU A 8 -15.62 -18.75 8.53
C GLU A 8 -14.67 -18.27 7.43
N ALA A 9 -15.11 -17.33 6.59
CA ALA A 9 -14.25 -16.74 5.57
C ALA A 9 -12.98 -16.10 6.17
N TYR A 10 -13.10 -15.46 7.33
CA TYR A 10 -11.97 -14.87 8.05
C TYR A 10 -11.05 -15.88 8.78
N GLN A 11 -11.32 -17.18 8.70
CA GLN A 11 -10.35 -18.23 9.08
C GLN A 11 -9.38 -18.54 7.93
N THR A 12 -9.66 -18.09 6.71
CA THR A 12 -8.79 -18.26 5.56
C THR A 12 -7.61 -17.29 5.66
N VAL A 13 -6.40 -17.82 5.73
CA VAL A 13 -5.16 -17.04 5.89
C VAL A 13 -4.80 -16.33 4.58
N ASP A 14 -4.89 -17.03 3.44
CA ASP A 14 -4.62 -16.45 2.13
C ASP A 14 -5.55 -15.27 1.83
N LYS A 15 -4.98 -14.18 1.35
CA LYS A 15 -5.70 -12.93 1.11
C LYS A 15 -6.64 -13.03 -0.07
N MET A 16 -6.21 -13.66 -1.16
CA MET A 16 -7.00 -13.71 -2.39
C MET A 16 -8.16 -14.67 -2.23
N ASP A 17 -7.94 -15.85 -1.65
CA ASP A 17 -8.98 -16.83 -1.34
C ASP A 17 -10.04 -16.24 -0.39
N ARG A 18 -9.58 -15.47 0.60
CA ARG A 18 -10.50 -14.78 1.54
C ARG A 18 -11.33 -13.71 0.82
N TYR A 19 -10.73 -12.97 -0.11
CA TYR A 19 -11.45 -11.95 -0.89
C TYR A 19 -12.48 -12.57 -1.81
N GLU A 20 -12.17 -13.70 -2.43
CA GLU A 20 -13.11 -14.45 -3.26
C GLU A 20 -14.33 -14.91 -2.45
N LYS A 21 -14.10 -15.59 -1.32
CA LYS A 21 -15.18 -15.99 -0.39
C LYS A 21 -16.02 -14.82 0.09
N MET A 22 -15.39 -13.71 0.43
CA MET A 22 -16.09 -12.50 0.86
C MET A 22 -16.87 -11.85 -0.29
N GLY A 23 -16.37 -11.95 -1.52
CA GLY A 23 -17.11 -11.55 -2.73
C GLY A 23 -18.39 -12.33 -2.89
N GLU A 24 -18.31 -13.66 -2.87
CA GLU A 24 -19.47 -14.57 -2.96
C GLU A 24 -20.54 -14.27 -1.87
N ILE A 25 -20.08 -14.05 -0.63
CA ILE A 25 -20.99 -13.71 0.49
C ILE A 25 -21.68 -12.36 0.25
N LYS A 26 -20.97 -11.37 -0.29
CA LYS A 26 -21.53 -10.05 -0.61
C LYS A 26 -22.55 -10.13 -1.73
N ASP A 27 -22.22 -10.86 -2.77
CA ASP A 27 -23.11 -11.03 -3.94
C ASP A 27 -24.38 -11.80 -3.54
N ALA A 28 -24.27 -12.86 -2.76
CA ALA A 28 -25.39 -13.60 -2.22
C ALA A 28 -26.28 -12.73 -1.30
N ALA A 29 -25.68 -11.86 -0.49
CA ALA A 29 -26.41 -10.94 0.36
C ALA A 29 -27.15 -9.86 -0.45
N VAL A 30 -26.52 -9.33 -1.50
CA VAL A 30 -27.14 -8.36 -2.41
C VAL A 30 -28.31 -9.01 -3.14
N GLU A 31 -28.12 -10.21 -3.69
CA GLU A 31 -29.18 -10.96 -4.38
C GLU A 31 -30.39 -11.22 -3.47
N GLU A 32 -30.16 -11.61 -2.22
CA GLU A 32 -31.27 -11.90 -1.28
C GLU A 32 -32.03 -10.64 -0.87
N PHE A 33 -31.32 -9.58 -0.41
CA PHE A 33 -31.98 -8.43 0.21
C PHE A 33 -32.47 -7.38 -0.78
N VAL A 34 -31.79 -7.19 -1.91
CA VAL A 34 -32.24 -6.24 -2.94
C VAL A 34 -33.35 -6.82 -3.79
N SER A 35 -33.43 -8.16 -3.98
CA SER A 35 -34.54 -8.80 -4.69
C SER A 35 -35.81 -8.90 -3.86
N GLU A 36 -35.73 -8.94 -2.54
CA GLU A 36 -36.89 -9.03 -1.64
C GLU A 36 -37.52 -7.67 -1.33
N ASP A 37 -36.76 -6.58 -1.38
CA ASP A 37 -37.25 -5.24 -1.05
C ASP A 37 -36.60 -4.16 -1.93
N ASP A 38 -37.40 -3.62 -2.86
CA ASP A 38 -36.99 -2.53 -3.77
C ASP A 38 -36.56 -1.23 -3.05
N SER A 39 -36.81 -1.12 -1.74
CA SER A 39 -36.39 0.02 -0.92
C SER A 39 -34.94 -0.08 -0.41
N VAL A 40 -34.33 -1.27 -0.47
CA VAL A 40 -32.95 -1.51 0.02
C VAL A 40 -31.96 -1.38 -1.12
N SER A 41 -30.99 -0.48 -0.98
CA SER A 41 -29.96 -0.30 -1.99
C SER A 41 -28.81 -1.30 -1.82
N GLU A 42 -28.18 -1.68 -2.94
CA GLU A 42 -26.98 -2.51 -2.95
C GLU A 42 -25.88 -1.95 -2.05
N ASP A 43 -25.68 -0.62 -2.07
CA ASP A 43 -24.67 0.06 -1.25
C ASP A 43 -24.97 -0.08 0.25
N GLU A 44 -26.23 -0.09 0.65
CA GLU A 44 -26.60 -0.30 2.05
C GLU A 44 -26.27 -1.72 2.50
N VAL A 45 -26.61 -2.74 1.71
CA VAL A 45 -26.26 -4.14 2.00
C VAL A 45 -24.75 -4.29 2.14
N LYS A 46 -23.98 -3.82 1.17
CA LYS A 46 -22.51 -3.87 1.20
C LYS A 46 -21.92 -3.16 2.42
N ASN A 47 -22.49 -2.02 2.82
CA ASN A 47 -22.08 -1.30 4.00
C ASN A 47 -22.38 -2.07 5.30
N TYR A 48 -23.52 -2.78 5.38
CA TYR A 48 -23.81 -3.62 6.54
C TYR A 48 -22.88 -4.82 6.63
N ILE A 49 -22.64 -5.52 5.53
CA ILE A 49 -21.65 -6.61 5.48
C ILE A 49 -20.27 -6.11 5.96
N LYS A 50 -19.83 -4.96 5.47
CA LYS A 50 -18.55 -4.36 5.90
C LYS A 50 -18.51 -4.01 7.39
N LYS A 51 -19.64 -3.66 7.99
CA LYS A 51 -19.70 -3.45 9.46
C LYS A 51 -19.56 -4.77 10.20
N ILE A 52 -20.21 -5.84 9.73
CA ILE A 52 -20.09 -7.18 10.32
C ILE A 52 -18.66 -7.70 10.20
N GLU A 53 -18.04 -7.61 9.02
CA GLU A 53 -16.62 -7.94 8.82
C GLU A 53 -15.73 -7.27 9.87
N LYS A 54 -15.91 -5.97 10.01
CA LYS A 54 -15.11 -5.16 10.95
C LYS A 54 -15.34 -5.56 12.41
N SER A 55 -16.57 -5.87 12.79
CA SER A 55 -16.92 -6.34 14.13
C SER A 55 -16.30 -7.70 14.41
N THR A 56 -16.51 -8.67 13.52
CA THR A 56 -15.99 -10.03 13.62
C THR A 56 -14.48 -10.06 13.83
N VAL A 57 -13.72 -9.36 12.98
CA VAL A 57 -12.26 -9.30 13.11
C VAL A 57 -11.83 -8.63 14.41
N ARG A 58 -12.52 -7.57 14.81
CA ARG A 58 -12.19 -6.83 16.03
C ARG A 58 -12.47 -7.65 17.29
N GLU A 59 -13.58 -8.35 17.33
CA GLU A 59 -13.98 -9.19 18.46
C GLU A 59 -13.02 -10.35 18.67
N ARG A 60 -12.59 -11.01 17.59
CA ARG A 60 -11.56 -12.05 17.63
C ARG A 60 -10.25 -11.56 18.25
N ILE A 61 -9.77 -10.40 17.82
CA ILE A 61 -8.53 -9.80 18.37
C ILE A 61 -8.71 -9.43 19.86
N LEU A 62 -9.87 -8.88 20.23
CA LEU A 62 -10.17 -8.54 21.63
C LEU A 62 -10.31 -9.79 22.53
N ALA A 63 -10.78 -10.89 21.96
CA ALA A 63 -10.82 -12.20 22.62
C ALA A 63 -9.42 -12.86 22.80
N GLY A 64 -8.36 -12.24 22.25
CA GLY A 64 -7.00 -12.75 22.33
C GLY A 64 -6.66 -13.79 21.26
N GLU A 65 -7.53 -13.93 20.24
CA GLU A 65 -7.22 -14.81 19.10
C GLU A 65 -6.06 -14.23 18.27
N PRO A 66 -5.30 -15.07 17.58
CA PRO A 66 -4.27 -14.60 16.67
C PRO A 66 -4.87 -13.76 15.52
N ARG A 67 -4.05 -12.92 14.93
CA ARG A 67 -4.41 -12.16 13.73
C ARG A 67 -4.70 -13.12 12.57
N ILE A 68 -5.30 -12.62 11.50
CA ILE A 68 -5.69 -13.42 10.32
C ILE A 68 -4.50 -14.19 9.74
N ASP A 69 -3.31 -13.63 9.80
CA ASP A 69 -2.05 -14.23 9.33
C ASP A 69 -1.36 -15.11 10.41
N GLY A 70 -2.04 -15.44 11.50
CA GLY A 70 -1.56 -16.32 12.57
C GLY A 70 -0.64 -15.65 13.59
N ARG A 71 -0.25 -14.38 13.42
CA ARG A 71 0.59 -13.66 14.38
C ARG A 71 -0.17 -13.27 15.65
N ASP A 72 0.55 -13.16 16.75
CA ASP A 72 0.06 -12.52 17.95
C ASP A 72 0.02 -10.97 17.83
N SER A 73 -0.34 -10.27 18.89
CA SER A 73 -0.44 -8.81 18.90
C SER A 73 0.92 -8.10 18.91
N SER A 74 2.00 -8.76 19.25
CA SER A 74 3.35 -8.21 19.42
C SER A 74 4.30 -8.58 18.28
N THR A 75 4.05 -9.64 17.56
CA THR A 75 4.90 -10.12 16.45
C THR A 75 4.77 -9.22 15.22
N VAL A 76 5.91 -8.73 14.74
CA VAL A 76 6.02 -8.00 13.47
C VAL A 76 6.04 -9.01 12.32
N ARG A 77 5.50 -8.62 11.14
CA ARG A 77 5.64 -9.44 9.93
C ARG A 77 7.12 -9.63 9.59
N GLU A 78 7.44 -10.80 9.04
CA GLU A 78 8.79 -11.09 8.57
C GLU A 78 9.26 -10.05 7.55
N LEU A 79 10.51 -9.62 7.72
CA LEU A 79 11.16 -8.67 6.82
C LEU A 79 12.26 -9.39 6.04
N ALA A 80 12.21 -9.26 4.71
CA ALA A 80 13.28 -9.70 3.83
C ALA A 80 13.71 -8.53 2.94
N ILE A 81 15.02 -8.34 2.80
CA ILE A 81 15.59 -7.27 1.97
C ILE A 81 16.68 -7.86 1.10
N GLU A 82 16.53 -7.71 -0.20
CA GLU A 82 17.51 -8.11 -1.19
C GLU A 82 18.01 -6.86 -1.90
N THR A 83 19.31 -6.68 -1.98
CA THR A 83 19.94 -5.56 -2.69
C THR A 83 20.52 -6.03 -4.03
N SER A 84 20.69 -5.10 -4.96
CA SER A 84 21.27 -5.37 -6.30
C SER A 84 20.48 -6.39 -7.12
N VAL A 85 19.16 -6.37 -7.01
CA VAL A 85 18.25 -7.30 -7.74
C VAL A 85 18.17 -6.99 -9.23
N LEU A 86 18.48 -5.77 -9.65
CA LEU A 86 18.51 -5.34 -11.05
C LEU A 86 19.95 -5.00 -11.45
N GLU A 87 20.49 -5.74 -12.41
CA GLU A 87 21.90 -5.65 -12.83
C GLU A 87 22.27 -4.32 -13.52
N ASN A 88 21.33 -3.72 -14.25
CA ASN A 88 21.57 -2.53 -15.08
C ASN A 88 21.10 -1.22 -14.42
N THR A 89 21.00 -1.17 -13.09
CA THR A 89 20.64 0.03 -12.33
C THR A 89 21.80 0.47 -11.44
N HIS A 90 21.84 1.76 -11.06
CA HIS A 90 22.85 2.25 -10.12
C HIS A 90 22.68 1.66 -8.71
N GLY A 91 21.43 1.43 -8.32
CA GLY A 91 21.10 0.74 -7.08
C GLY A 91 19.67 0.23 -7.12
N SER A 92 19.45 -0.97 -6.60
CA SER A 92 18.11 -1.56 -6.50
C SER A 92 18.00 -2.39 -5.23
N ALA A 93 16.80 -2.43 -4.67
CA ALA A 93 16.46 -3.29 -3.54
C ALA A 93 15.03 -3.82 -3.70
N LEU A 94 14.83 -5.06 -3.31
CA LEU A 94 13.52 -5.66 -3.15
C LEU A 94 13.25 -5.77 -1.65
N PHE A 95 12.26 -5.05 -1.18
CA PHE A 95 11.81 -5.07 0.20
C PHE A 95 10.53 -5.88 0.30
N THR A 96 10.51 -6.87 1.18
CA THR A 96 9.33 -7.70 1.45
C THR A 96 8.99 -7.69 2.94
N ARG A 97 7.74 -7.40 3.27
CA ARG A 97 7.20 -7.48 4.64
C ARG A 97 5.94 -8.32 4.63
N GLY A 98 6.07 -9.61 4.91
CA GLY A 98 5.00 -10.58 4.70
C GLY A 98 4.56 -10.55 3.23
N GLU A 99 3.29 -10.27 2.98
CA GLU A 99 2.72 -10.17 1.62
C GLU A 99 2.84 -8.76 0.99
N THR A 100 3.51 -7.80 1.63
CA THR A 100 3.75 -6.48 1.05
C THR A 100 5.14 -6.43 0.46
N GLN A 101 5.25 -6.04 -0.81
CA GLN A 101 6.52 -5.99 -1.52
C GLN A 101 6.68 -4.66 -2.27
N ALA A 102 7.89 -4.13 -2.24
CA ALA A 102 8.30 -2.93 -2.95
C ALA A 102 9.63 -3.15 -3.67
N LEU A 103 9.66 -2.88 -4.97
CA LEU A 103 10.89 -2.78 -5.75
C LEU A 103 11.34 -1.32 -5.74
N VAL A 104 12.50 -1.06 -5.15
CA VAL A 104 13.04 0.28 -5.00
C VAL A 104 14.27 0.44 -5.88
N VAL A 105 14.29 1.49 -6.71
CA VAL A 105 15.42 1.79 -7.60
C VAL A 105 15.94 3.18 -7.32
N THR A 106 17.26 3.29 -7.17
CA THR A 106 17.95 4.56 -6.91
C THR A 106 18.82 4.92 -8.11
N THR A 107 18.72 6.17 -8.54
CA THR A 107 19.50 6.71 -9.66
C THR A 107 20.14 8.04 -9.22
N PRO A 108 21.47 8.13 -9.11
CA PRO A 108 22.18 9.41 -9.00
C PRO A 108 22.23 10.11 -10.36
N GLY A 109 21.99 11.39 -10.36
CA GLY A 109 22.08 12.27 -11.51
C GLY A 109 23.05 13.45 -11.27
N SER A 110 23.26 14.28 -12.28
CA SER A 110 24.07 15.50 -12.15
C SER A 110 23.28 16.59 -11.39
N LYS A 111 23.93 17.68 -11.03
CA LYS A 111 23.24 18.85 -10.44
C LYS A 111 22.14 19.42 -11.36
N ARG A 112 22.29 19.27 -12.69
CA ARG A 112 21.30 19.75 -13.67
C ARG A 112 20.00 18.96 -13.67
N ASP A 113 20.02 17.78 -13.08
CA ASP A 113 18.84 16.88 -12.96
C ASP A 113 18.01 17.20 -11.72
N ALA A 114 18.40 18.22 -10.93
CA ALA A 114 17.64 18.67 -9.77
C ALA A 114 16.26 19.19 -10.17
N GLN A 115 15.27 18.91 -9.35
CA GLN A 115 13.93 19.44 -9.54
C GLN A 115 13.89 20.92 -9.18
N LEU A 116 13.50 21.77 -10.14
CA LEU A 116 13.27 23.20 -9.91
C LEU A 116 11.88 23.42 -9.34
N ILE A 117 11.82 23.96 -8.14
CA ILE A 117 10.55 24.29 -7.46
C ILE A 117 10.42 25.80 -7.41
N GLU A 118 9.40 26.35 -8.06
CA GLU A 118 9.06 27.77 -7.97
C GLU A 118 8.16 28.00 -6.75
N LYS A 119 8.53 28.95 -5.91
CA LYS A 119 7.70 29.33 -4.76
C LYS A 119 6.55 30.23 -5.24
N LEU A 120 5.34 29.99 -4.75
CA LEU A 120 4.17 30.81 -5.05
C LEU A 120 4.26 32.24 -4.48
N GLU A 121 5.03 32.41 -3.40
CA GLU A 121 5.11 33.68 -2.65
C GLU A 121 6.31 34.54 -3.03
N SER A 122 7.28 34.00 -3.75
CA SER A 122 8.47 34.71 -4.19
C SER A 122 8.93 34.17 -5.54
N ASN A 123 9.65 35.02 -6.32
CA ASN A 123 10.25 34.58 -7.58
C ASN A 123 11.49 33.67 -7.40
N ASP A 124 11.70 33.17 -6.17
CA ASP A 124 12.84 32.31 -5.87
C ASP A 124 12.58 30.90 -6.39
N ARG A 125 13.63 30.33 -6.97
CA ARG A 125 13.68 28.93 -7.38
C ARG A 125 14.51 28.14 -6.37
N ILE A 126 13.97 27.01 -5.92
CA ILE A 126 14.69 26.07 -5.08
C ILE A 126 15.10 24.89 -5.95
N GLU A 127 16.38 24.52 -5.90
CA GLU A 127 16.89 23.28 -6.49
C GLU A 127 16.72 22.16 -5.47
N ASP A 128 15.91 21.16 -5.82
CA ASP A 128 15.67 19.98 -4.99
C ASP A 128 16.50 18.79 -5.52
N HIS A 129 17.53 18.41 -4.79
CA HIS A 129 18.48 17.36 -5.16
C HIS A 129 18.07 15.96 -4.69
N PHE A 130 16.91 15.84 -4.05
CA PHE A 130 16.38 14.54 -3.64
C PHE A 130 14.93 14.37 -4.06
N MET A 131 14.67 13.43 -4.93
CA MET A 131 13.33 13.07 -5.40
C MET A 131 13.00 11.65 -4.97
N LEU A 132 11.82 11.45 -4.38
CA LEU A 132 11.26 10.12 -4.11
C LEU A 132 9.87 10.02 -4.70
N HIS A 133 9.69 9.04 -5.58
CA HIS A 133 8.44 8.72 -6.23
C HIS A 133 7.93 7.38 -5.71
N TYR A 134 6.70 7.38 -5.23
CA TYR A 134 5.99 6.20 -4.77
C TYR A 134 4.89 5.88 -5.79
N ASN A 135 4.92 4.69 -6.33
CA ASN A 135 3.96 4.20 -7.30
C ASN A 135 3.12 3.07 -6.70
N PHE A 136 1.80 3.18 -6.85
CA PHE A 136 0.83 2.22 -6.35
C PHE A 136 -0.12 1.81 -7.48
N PRO A 137 0.35 0.96 -8.41
CA PRO A 137 -0.46 0.50 -9.53
C PRO A 137 -1.58 -0.44 -9.08
N PRO A 138 -2.67 -0.56 -9.85
CA PRO A 138 -3.81 -1.43 -9.49
C PRO A 138 -3.42 -2.89 -9.26
N TYR A 139 -2.47 -3.41 -10.02
CA TYR A 139 -2.05 -4.80 -9.91
C TYR A 139 -1.51 -5.18 -8.53
N CYS A 140 -0.95 -4.24 -7.77
CA CYS A 140 -0.40 -4.53 -6.44
C CYS A 140 -1.46 -4.93 -5.40
N VAL A 141 -2.73 -4.75 -5.71
CA VAL A 141 -3.88 -5.21 -4.91
C VAL A 141 -4.75 -6.23 -5.65
N GLY A 142 -4.26 -6.76 -6.78
CA GLY A 142 -4.99 -7.73 -7.59
C GLY A 142 -6.11 -7.12 -8.44
N GLU A 143 -6.11 -5.80 -8.63
CA GLU A 143 -7.12 -5.10 -9.42
C GLU A 143 -6.62 -4.79 -10.84
N THR A 144 -7.54 -4.76 -11.79
CA THR A 144 -7.31 -4.18 -13.11
C THR A 144 -7.64 -2.70 -13.10
N GLY A 145 -6.86 -1.89 -13.83
CA GLY A 145 -7.13 -0.45 -13.87
C GLY A 145 -6.15 0.31 -14.75
N ARG A 146 -6.49 1.56 -15.03
CA ARG A 146 -5.62 2.43 -15.83
C ARG A 146 -4.45 2.92 -14.99
N VAL A 147 -3.25 2.77 -15.52
CA VAL A 147 -2.02 3.35 -14.97
C VAL A 147 -1.80 4.69 -15.69
N MET A 148 -2.45 5.74 -15.19
CA MET A 148 -2.37 7.07 -15.81
C MET A 148 -2.21 8.14 -14.74
N GLY A 149 -1.08 8.85 -14.80
CA GLY A 149 -0.78 9.99 -13.94
C GLY A 149 -0.62 9.63 -12.45
N VAL A 150 -0.11 10.57 -11.68
CA VAL A 150 0.16 10.39 -10.25
C VAL A 150 -1.10 10.69 -9.44
N LYS A 151 -1.52 9.78 -8.59
CA LYS A 151 -2.69 9.95 -7.72
C LYS A 151 -2.31 10.69 -6.42
N ARG A 152 -3.29 11.34 -5.79
CA ARG A 152 -3.08 12.03 -4.49
C ARG A 152 -2.46 11.14 -3.42
N ARG A 153 -2.84 9.87 -3.40
CA ARG A 153 -2.29 8.86 -2.48
C ARG A 153 -0.79 8.67 -2.71
N GLU A 154 -0.37 8.54 -3.95
CA GLU A 154 1.04 8.34 -4.32
C GLU A 154 1.89 9.55 -3.94
N VAL A 155 1.39 10.76 -4.20
CA VAL A 155 2.07 12.00 -3.77
C VAL A 155 2.22 12.07 -2.25
N GLY A 156 1.15 11.78 -1.50
CA GLY A 156 1.16 11.83 -0.03
C GLY A 156 2.10 10.80 0.58
N HIS A 157 2.06 9.57 0.07
CA HIS A 157 2.91 8.47 0.54
C HIS A 157 4.38 8.68 0.15
N GLY A 158 4.66 9.15 -1.07
CA GLY A 158 6.00 9.52 -1.50
C GLY A 158 6.61 10.62 -0.62
N ARG A 159 5.84 11.65 -0.28
CA ARG A 159 6.30 12.71 0.66
C ARG A 159 6.59 12.16 2.06
N LEU A 160 5.80 11.19 2.54
CA LEU A 160 6.03 10.57 3.84
C LEU A 160 7.33 9.76 3.86
N ALA A 161 7.53 8.90 2.86
CA ALA A 161 8.76 8.12 2.69
C ALA A 161 9.99 9.03 2.51
N ARG A 162 9.88 10.04 1.65
CA ARG A 162 10.92 11.04 1.44
C ARG A 162 11.37 11.69 2.73
N ARG A 163 10.42 12.12 3.57
CA ARG A 163 10.71 12.76 4.86
C ARG A 163 11.48 11.83 5.80
N GLY A 164 11.15 10.54 5.80
CA GLY A 164 11.85 9.54 6.60
C GLY A 164 13.31 9.36 6.16
N ILE A 165 13.55 9.27 4.86
CA ILE A 165 14.87 9.02 4.28
C ILE A 165 15.74 10.27 4.30
N SER A 166 15.17 11.46 4.21
CA SER A 166 15.92 12.74 4.12
C SER A 166 16.96 12.92 5.23
N ALA A 167 16.70 12.37 6.41
CA ALA A 167 17.65 12.44 7.53
C ALA A 167 18.92 11.56 7.36
N CYS A 168 18.87 10.60 6.44
CA CYS A 168 19.97 9.66 6.18
C CYS A 168 20.73 9.97 4.89
N LEU A 169 20.36 11.04 4.17
CA LEU A 169 21.05 11.42 2.94
C LEU A 169 22.43 11.99 3.22
N PRO A 170 23.40 11.71 2.34
CA PRO A 170 24.72 12.36 2.43
C PRO A 170 24.61 13.87 2.14
N ASN A 171 25.54 14.65 2.67
CA ASN A 171 25.64 16.06 2.36
C ASN A 171 26.03 16.27 0.87
N LEU A 172 25.54 17.32 0.26
CA LEU A 172 25.86 17.66 -1.13
C LEU A 172 27.34 17.94 -1.37
N ASP A 173 28.08 18.35 -0.33
CA ASP A 173 29.53 18.59 -0.42
C ASP A 173 30.29 17.26 -0.54
N ASP A 174 29.83 16.22 0.14
CA ASP A 174 30.44 14.89 0.13
C ASP A 174 29.93 14.04 -1.05
N PHE A 175 28.68 14.26 -1.46
CA PHE A 175 28.02 13.53 -2.54
C PHE A 175 27.26 14.50 -3.46
N PRO A 176 27.92 15.14 -4.43
CA PRO A 176 27.38 16.23 -5.23
C PRO A 176 26.48 15.75 -6.37
N TYR A 177 25.60 14.82 -6.08
CA TYR A 177 24.65 14.25 -7.05
C TYR A 177 23.21 14.52 -6.63
N THR A 178 22.36 14.66 -7.65
CA THR A 178 20.91 14.59 -7.44
C THR A 178 20.49 13.14 -7.33
N ILE A 179 19.75 12.79 -6.29
CA ILE A 179 19.32 11.42 -6.03
C ILE A 179 17.84 11.30 -6.38
N ARG A 180 17.51 10.36 -7.26
CA ARG A 180 16.12 9.96 -7.54
C ARG A 180 15.88 8.55 -7.06
N VAL A 181 14.90 8.37 -6.17
CA VAL A 181 14.42 7.07 -5.71
C VAL A 181 13.02 6.83 -6.26
N VAL A 182 12.79 5.67 -6.82
CA VAL A 182 11.48 5.21 -7.27
C VAL A 182 11.13 3.94 -6.49
N SER A 183 10.05 3.98 -5.73
CA SER A 183 9.49 2.83 -5.03
C SER A 183 8.25 2.36 -5.76
N GLU A 184 8.34 1.23 -6.42
CA GLU A 184 7.24 0.55 -7.11
C GLU A 184 6.66 -0.51 -6.21
N ILE A 185 5.40 -0.39 -5.83
CA ILE A 185 4.72 -1.39 -5.02
C ILE A 185 4.27 -2.53 -5.93
N THR A 186 4.84 -3.70 -5.73
CA THR A 186 4.53 -4.90 -6.49
C THR A 186 3.41 -5.72 -5.87
N GLU A 187 3.32 -5.68 -4.52
CA GLU A 187 2.23 -6.30 -3.77
C GLU A 187 1.92 -5.51 -2.51
N SER A 188 0.63 -5.43 -2.14
CA SER A 188 0.18 -4.68 -0.97
C SER A 188 -0.80 -5.46 -0.12
N ASN A 189 -0.41 -5.70 1.14
CA ASN A 189 -1.30 -6.21 2.19
C ASN A 189 -1.22 -5.33 3.43
N GLY A 190 -1.79 -4.14 3.33
CA GLY A 190 -1.85 -3.13 4.37
C GLY A 190 -0.55 -2.36 4.61
N SER A 191 -0.68 -1.03 4.63
CA SER A 191 0.40 -0.09 4.96
C SER A 191 1.67 -0.21 4.10
N SER A 192 1.51 -0.37 2.78
CA SER A 192 2.63 -0.40 1.82
C SER A 192 3.48 0.87 1.82
N SER A 193 2.87 2.03 2.15
CA SER A 193 3.60 3.29 2.29
C SER A 193 4.59 3.34 3.46
N MET A 194 4.41 2.47 4.46
CA MET A 194 5.38 2.32 5.55
C MET A 194 6.45 1.26 5.23
N ALA A 195 6.25 0.50 4.17
CA ALA A 195 7.21 -0.48 3.67
C ALA A 195 8.20 0.12 2.66
N SER A 196 7.83 1.25 2.05
CA SER A 196 8.64 1.95 1.01
C SER A 196 9.87 2.65 1.55
#